data_c3229e5edcf1d68af82724c188102396
#
_entry.id   c3229e5edcf1d68af82724c188102396
#
_cell.length_a   1.000
_cell.length_b   1.000
_cell.length_c   1.000
_cell.angle_alpha   90.00
_cell.angle_beta   90.00
_cell.angle_gamma   90.00
#
_symmetry.space_group_name_H-M   'P 1'
#
loop_
_entity.id
_entity.type
_entity.pdbx_description
1 polymer ?
#
loop_
_entity_poly.entity_id
_entity_poly.type
_entity_poly.pdbx_seq_one_letter_code
_entity_poly.pdbx_strand_id
1 'polypeptide(L)'
;MKTDFDIVVIGGGVNGAGIARDAAGRGYSVCLLEKDDFAQATSSASTKLIHGGLRYLEHYAFRLVRESLQERATLQRAAPHIIWPLRFVLPHHKGLRPAWLIRLGLFLYDHLGGKQLVPKSEHVRLDAHPAGQLLKTEFKTGFIYSDCWVEDSRLVILNAMDAA
;
A
#
# COMPACT_ATOMS: atom_id res chain seq x y z
N MET A 1 -8.07 -38.05 -0.09
CA MET A 1 -8.00 -36.64 -0.52
C MET A 1 -9.43 -36.17 -0.82
N LYS A 2 -9.81 -34.97 -0.39
CA LYS A 2 -11.10 -34.39 -0.77
C LYS A 2 -11.03 -34.06 -2.28
N THR A 3 -12.02 -34.50 -3.03
CA THR A 3 -12.06 -34.34 -4.49
C THR A 3 -13.05 -33.28 -4.95
N ASP A 4 -13.92 -32.85 -4.04
CA ASP A 4 -14.97 -31.88 -4.33
C ASP A 4 -14.73 -30.60 -3.52
N PHE A 5 -14.60 -29.47 -4.25
CA PHE A 5 -14.43 -28.15 -3.69
C PHE A 5 -15.48 -27.20 -4.25
N ASP A 6 -15.93 -26.25 -3.44
CA ASP A 6 -16.86 -25.21 -3.90
C ASP A 6 -16.15 -24.22 -4.84
N ILE A 7 -14.86 -23.94 -4.58
CA ILE A 7 -14.06 -22.97 -5.32
C ILE A 7 -12.66 -23.53 -5.57
N VAL A 8 -12.20 -23.42 -6.82
CA VAL A 8 -10.80 -23.67 -7.19
C VAL A 8 -10.17 -22.36 -7.63
N VAL A 9 -9.08 -21.99 -6.97
CA VAL A 9 -8.27 -20.78 -7.25
C VAL A 9 -6.97 -21.22 -7.91
N ILE A 10 -6.65 -20.64 -9.06
CA ILE A 10 -5.41 -20.91 -9.78
C ILE A 10 -4.46 -19.72 -9.66
N GLY A 11 -3.31 -19.94 -9.04
CA GLY A 11 -2.26 -18.96 -8.81
C GLY A 11 -2.10 -18.59 -7.33
N GLY A 12 -0.91 -18.83 -6.78
CA GLY A 12 -0.50 -18.59 -5.39
C GLY A 12 0.13 -17.21 -5.15
N GLY A 13 -0.24 -16.19 -5.92
CA GLY A 13 0.14 -14.80 -5.67
C GLY A 13 -0.81 -14.12 -4.67
N VAL A 14 -0.61 -12.80 -4.43
CA VAL A 14 -1.40 -12.03 -3.44
C VAL A 14 -2.90 -12.08 -3.71
N ASN A 15 -3.32 -12.05 -4.98
CA ASN A 15 -4.73 -12.13 -5.35
C ASN A 15 -5.32 -13.51 -5.06
N GLY A 16 -4.67 -14.58 -5.52
CA GLY A 16 -5.18 -15.94 -5.30
C GLY A 16 -5.21 -16.33 -3.83
N ALA A 17 -4.16 -16.04 -3.08
CA ALA A 17 -4.13 -16.28 -1.65
C ALA A 17 -5.19 -15.45 -0.89
N GLY A 18 -5.39 -14.18 -1.29
CA GLY A 18 -6.43 -13.33 -0.71
C GLY A 18 -7.85 -13.83 -0.99
N ILE A 19 -8.11 -14.28 -2.24
CA ILE A 19 -9.41 -14.88 -2.62
C ILE A 19 -9.66 -16.18 -1.85
N ALA A 20 -8.65 -17.03 -1.76
CA ALA A 20 -8.75 -18.29 -1.04
C ALA A 20 -9.08 -18.05 0.45
N ARG A 21 -8.40 -17.11 1.08
CA ARG A 21 -8.64 -16.69 2.46
C ARG A 21 -10.07 -16.17 2.68
N ASP A 22 -10.51 -15.23 1.84
CA ASP A 22 -11.86 -14.66 1.97
C ASP A 22 -12.95 -15.73 1.76
N ALA A 23 -12.78 -16.61 0.79
CA ALA A 23 -13.72 -17.69 0.51
C ALA A 23 -13.76 -18.72 1.66
N ALA A 24 -12.60 -19.16 2.17
CA ALA A 24 -12.51 -20.05 3.31
C ALA A 24 -13.14 -19.43 4.57
N GLY A 25 -12.86 -18.15 4.84
CA GLY A 25 -13.45 -17.39 5.94
C GLY A 25 -14.98 -17.24 5.85
N ARG A 26 -15.55 -17.40 4.66
CA ARG A 26 -17.02 -17.45 4.43
C ARG A 26 -17.60 -18.87 4.52
N GLY A 27 -16.78 -19.87 4.80
CA GLY A 27 -17.19 -21.26 4.97
C GLY A 27 -17.21 -22.08 3.68
N TYR A 28 -16.68 -21.57 2.56
CA TYR A 28 -16.53 -22.37 1.34
C TYR A 28 -15.32 -23.31 1.45
N SER A 29 -15.44 -24.49 0.86
CA SER A 29 -14.29 -25.37 0.66
C SER A 29 -13.47 -24.91 -0.55
N VAL A 30 -12.21 -24.56 -0.32
CA VAL A 30 -11.35 -23.96 -1.33
C VAL A 30 -10.15 -24.85 -1.66
N CYS A 31 -9.83 -24.97 -2.95
CA CYS A 31 -8.57 -25.54 -3.41
C CYS A 31 -7.74 -24.44 -4.08
N LEU A 32 -6.58 -24.11 -3.52
CA LEU A 32 -5.65 -23.18 -4.13
C LEU A 32 -4.51 -23.95 -4.79
N LEU A 33 -4.31 -23.73 -6.08
CA LEU A 33 -3.30 -24.38 -6.90
C LEU A 33 -2.25 -23.36 -7.35
N GLU A 34 -0.98 -23.66 -7.10
CA GLU A 34 0.16 -22.91 -7.63
C GLU A 34 1.07 -23.88 -8.41
N LYS A 35 1.58 -23.46 -9.56
CA LYS A 35 2.43 -24.30 -10.42
C LYS A 35 3.87 -24.36 -9.95
N ASP A 36 4.35 -23.32 -9.25
CA ASP A 36 5.72 -23.19 -8.77
C ASP A 36 5.71 -23.02 -7.24
N ASP A 37 6.10 -21.84 -6.73
CA ASP A 37 6.05 -21.53 -5.31
C ASP A 37 5.16 -20.30 -5.05
N PHE A 38 4.61 -20.22 -3.84
CA PHE A 38 3.81 -19.07 -3.44
C PHE A 38 4.60 -17.77 -3.56
N ALA A 39 3.93 -16.74 -4.08
CA ALA A 39 4.51 -15.41 -4.28
C ALA A 39 5.70 -15.34 -5.24
N GLN A 40 6.08 -16.38 -5.93
CA GLN A 40 7.31 -16.44 -6.74
C GLN A 40 7.38 -15.38 -7.84
N ALA A 41 6.23 -14.94 -8.38
CA ALA A 41 6.16 -13.94 -9.45
C ALA A 41 6.11 -12.50 -8.89
N THR A 42 5.17 -11.70 -9.38
CA THR A 42 5.01 -10.27 -9.04
C THR A 42 4.90 -10.01 -7.53
N SER A 43 4.32 -10.94 -6.77
CA SER A 43 4.06 -10.75 -5.33
C SER A 43 5.31 -10.79 -4.45
N SER A 44 6.49 -11.14 -4.98
CA SER A 44 7.79 -10.98 -4.30
C SER A 44 8.69 -9.93 -4.97
N ALA A 45 8.31 -9.48 -6.17
CA ALA A 45 9.03 -8.50 -6.99
C ALA A 45 8.32 -7.16 -7.07
N SER A 46 7.44 -6.84 -6.11
CA SER A 46 6.73 -5.58 -6.02
C SER A 46 7.62 -4.46 -5.45
N THR A 47 7.14 -3.23 -5.46
CA THR A 47 7.78 -2.11 -4.76
C THR A 47 7.71 -2.22 -3.23
N LYS A 48 7.06 -3.27 -2.71
CA LYS A 48 6.81 -3.49 -1.28
C LYS A 48 6.05 -2.35 -0.61
N LEU A 49 5.16 -1.70 -1.37
CA LEU A 49 4.37 -0.57 -0.89
C LEU A 49 2.89 -0.92 -0.92
N ILE A 50 2.22 -0.65 0.19
CA ILE A 50 0.75 -0.53 0.25
C ILE A 50 0.46 0.96 0.35
N HIS A 51 -0.09 1.52 -0.73
CA HIS A 51 -0.25 2.97 -0.88
C HIS A 51 -1.61 3.33 -1.47
N GLY A 52 -2.06 4.55 -1.17
CA GLY A 52 -3.31 5.07 -1.72
C GLY A 52 -3.21 5.60 -3.15
N GLY A 53 -1.98 5.61 -3.75
CA GLY A 53 -1.80 6.10 -5.11
C GLY A 53 -1.97 7.61 -5.23
N LEU A 54 -1.22 8.40 -4.47
CA LEU A 54 -1.28 9.88 -4.46
C LEU A 54 -1.32 10.49 -5.87
N ARG A 55 -0.59 9.90 -6.82
CA ARG A 55 -0.54 10.36 -8.22
C ARG A 55 -1.90 10.28 -8.93
N TYR A 56 -2.78 9.38 -8.54
CA TYR A 56 -4.11 9.26 -9.16
C TYR A 56 -5.04 10.43 -8.84
N LEU A 57 -4.74 11.25 -7.82
CA LEU A 57 -5.46 12.50 -7.58
C LEU A 57 -5.32 13.49 -8.74
N GLU A 58 -4.20 13.43 -9.48
CA GLU A 58 -4.00 14.23 -10.69
C GLU A 58 -4.96 13.88 -11.83
N HIS A 59 -5.49 12.66 -11.80
CA HIS A 59 -6.45 12.14 -12.77
C HIS A 59 -7.89 12.14 -12.23
N TYR A 60 -8.13 12.85 -11.11
CA TYR A 60 -9.43 12.95 -10.45
C TYR A 60 -10.04 11.59 -10.01
N ALA A 61 -9.20 10.56 -9.86
CA ALA A 61 -9.62 9.22 -9.45
C ALA A 61 -9.84 9.12 -7.92
N PHE A 62 -10.63 10.04 -7.36
CA PHE A 62 -10.85 10.16 -5.91
C PHE A 62 -11.42 8.90 -5.28
N ARG A 63 -12.31 8.20 -5.99
CA ARG A 63 -12.90 6.95 -5.51
C ARG A 63 -11.83 5.88 -5.34
N LEU A 64 -10.98 5.69 -6.36
CA LEU A 64 -9.89 4.71 -6.32
C LEU A 64 -8.91 5.01 -5.17
N VAL A 65 -8.52 6.28 -5.01
CA VAL A 65 -7.64 6.71 -3.91
C VAL A 65 -8.28 6.44 -2.55
N ARG A 66 -9.57 6.75 -2.40
CA ARG A 66 -10.31 6.48 -1.15
C ARG A 66 -10.32 5.00 -0.80
N GLU A 67 -10.70 4.15 -1.75
CA GLU A 67 -10.77 2.70 -1.58
C GLU A 67 -9.38 2.13 -1.22
N SER A 68 -8.32 2.55 -1.94
CA SER A 68 -6.94 2.13 -1.68
C SER A 68 -6.44 2.57 -0.29
N LEU A 69 -6.78 3.78 0.16
CA LEU A 69 -6.42 4.25 1.51
C LEU A 69 -7.16 3.50 2.62
N GLN A 70 -8.41 3.15 2.39
CA GLN A 70 -9.21 2.34 3.33
C GLN A 70 -8.61 0.93 3.44
N GLU A 71 -8.28 0.32 2.29
CA GLU A 71 -7.68 -1.00 2.24
C GLU A 71 -6.29 -1.02 2.88
N ARG A 72 -5.46 0.01 2.66
CA ARG A 72 -4.18 0.18 3.35
C ARG A 72 -4.33 0.10 4.87
N ALA A 73 -5.31 0.82 5.42
CA ALA A 73 -5.57 0.82 6.86
C ALA A 73 -6.12 -0.53 7.36
N THR A 74 -6.89 -1.23 6.53
CA THR A 74 -7.40 -2.58 6.81
C THR A 74 -6.26 -3.59 6.88
N LEU A 75 -5.40 -3.61 5.87
CA LEU A 75 -4.23 -4.51 5.81
C LEU A 75 -3.24 -4.23 6.95
N GLN A 76 -2.99 -2.96 7.27
CA GLN A 76 -2.12 -2.60 8.38
C GLN A 76 -2.66 -3.08 9.73
N ARG A 77 -3.98 -3.08 9.94
CA ARG A 77 -4.60 -3.67 11.14
C ARG A 77 -4.55 -5.19 11.15
N ALA A 78 -4.75 -5.82 9.99
CA ALA A 78 -4.76 -7.28 9.87
C ALA A 78 -3.36 -7.90 10.05
N ALA A 79 -2.31 -7.23 9.57
CA ALA A 79 -0.95 -7.75 9.60
C ALA A 79 0.09 -6.70 10.07
N PRO A 80 -0.06 -6.15 11.30
CA PRO A 80 0.80 -5.06 11.79
C PRO A 80 2.26 -5.46 11.98
N HIS A 81 2.55 -6.75 12.05
CA HIS A 81 3.89 -7.31 12.24
C HIS A 81 4.73 -7.36 10.94
N ILE A 82 4.10 -7.15 9.77
CA ILE A 82 4.76 -7.11 8.46
C ILE A 82 4.41 -5.86 7.65
N ILE A 83 3.56 -4.97 8.17
CA ILE A 83 3.13 -3.75 7.50
C ILE A 83 3.33 -2.57 8.45
N TRP A 84 4.19 -1.64 8.09
CA TRP A 84 4.48 -0.47 8.91
C TRP A 84 4.59 0.82 8.11
N PRO A 85 4.37 1.98 8.74
CA PRO A 85 4.46 3.26 8.07
C PRO A 85 5.83 3.53 7.48
N LEU A 86 5.85 4.04 6.25
CA LEU A 86 7.03 4.54 5.56
C LEU A 86 6.81 6.01 5.18
N ARG A 87 7.76 6.86 5.55
CA ARG A 87 7.72 8.29 5.25
C ARG A 87 8.43 8.58 3.94
N PHE A 88 7.79 9.35 3.07
CA PHE A 88 8.31 9.81 1.79
C PHE A 88 8.58 11.29 1.84
N VAL A 89 9.71 11.70 1.27
CA VAL A 89 10.06 13.10 1.09
C VAL A 89 9.87 13.46 -0.37
N LEU A 90 9.06 14.48 -0.63
CA LEU A 90 8.83 15.07 -1.94
C LEU A 90 9.47 16.47 -1.98
N PRO A 91 10.72 16.61 -2.45
CA PRO A 91 11.35 17.91 -2.61
C PRO A 91 10.59 18.76 -3.62
N HIS A 92 10.30 20.01 -3.29
CA HIS A 92 9.61 20.93 -4.19
C HIS A 92 10.58 21.80 -4.97
N HIS A 93 10.36 21.92 -6.28
CA HIS A 93 11.12 22.77 -7.19
C HIS A 93 10.21 23.42 -8.26
N LYS A 94 10.74 24.40 -8.96
CA LYS A 94 9.98 25.21 -9.93
C LYS A 94 9.35 24.42 -11.11
N GLY A 95 9.85 23.22 -11.40
CA GLY A 95 9.29 22.34 -12.44
C GLY A 95 8.08 21.52 -12.00
N LEU A 96 7.72 21.55 -10.72
CA LEU A 96 6.54 20.88 -10.18
C LEU A 96 5.32 21.81 -10.14
N ARG A 97 4.16 21.23 -9.89
CA ARG A 97 2.92 21.98 -9.64
C ARG A 97 3.13 22.97 -8.47
N PRO A 98 2.37 24.08 -8.41
CA PRO A 98 2.47 25.02 -7.31
C PRO A 98 2.34 24.34 -5.94
N ALA A 99 3.15 24.77 -4.98
CA ALA A 99 3.20 24.16 -3.64
C ALA A 99 1.84 24.07 -2.96
N TRP A 100 0.98 25.10 -3.13
CA TRP A 100 -0.38 25.08 -2.55
C TRP A 100 -1.24 23.95 -3.12
N LEU A 101 -1.09 23.63 -4.42
CA LEU A 101 -1.86 22.56 -5.06
C LEU A 101 -1.39 21.18 -4.59
N ILE A 102 -0.06 21.00 -4.44
CA ILE A 102 0.50 19.78 -3.84
C ILE A 102 0.00 19.63 -2.39
N ARG A 103 0.00 20.72 -1.62
CA ARG A 103 -0.51 20.73 -0.24
C ARG A 103 -2.00 20.33 -0.16
N LEU A 104 -2.82 20.85 -1.09
CA LEU A 104 -4.23 20.47 -1.20
C LEU A 104 -4.39 18.99 -1.54
N GLY A 105 -3.62 18.48 -2.49
CA GLY A 105 -3.62 17.04 -2.85
C GLY A 105 -3.23 16.16 -1.65
N LEU A 106 -2.21 16.53 -0.89
CA LEU A 106 -1.80 15.80 0.30
C LEU A 106 -2.84 15.90 1.43
N PHE A 107 -3.50 17.04 1.58
CA PHE A 107 -4.62 17.19 2.52
C PHE A 107 -5.78 16.24 2.17
N LEU A 108 -6.15 16.15 0.90
CA LEU A 108 -7.15 15.18 0.44
C LEU A 108 -6.69 13.75 0.69
N TYR A 109 -5.43 13.44 0.39
CA TYR A 109 -4.83 12.11 0.63
C TYR A 109 -4.90 11.70 2.11
N ASP A 110 -4.65 12.62 3.02
CA ASP A 110 -4.72 12.37 4.46
C ASP A 110 -6.14 12.10 4.98
N HIS A 111 -7.20 12.54 4.25
CA HIS A 111 -8.58 12.53 4.75
C HIS A 111 -9.54 11.64 3.97
N LEU A 112 -9.28 11.38 2.68
CA LEU A 112 -10.19 10.61 1.82
C LEU A 112 -10.45 9.18 2.31
N GLY A 113 -9.46 8.54 2.91
CA GLY A 113 -9.58 7.17 3.44
C GLY A 113 -10.19 7.06 4.84
N GLY A 114 -10.64 8.16 5.43
CA GLY A 114 -11.11 8.18 6.83
C GLY A 114 -9.95 8.08 7.84
N LYS A 115 -10.15 7.39 8.96
CA LYS A 115 -9.13 7.28 10.02
C LYS A 115 -7.95 6.43 9.54
N GLN A 116 -6.79 7.06 9.38
CA GLN A 116 -5.55 6.42 8.97
C GLN A 116 -4.67 6.10 10.20
N LEU A 117 -3.82 5.08 10.06
CA LEU A 117 -2.87 4.61 11.08
C LEU A 117 -1.45 5.11 10.81
N VAL A 118 -1.27 5.97 9.83
CA VAL A 118 0.02 6.55 9.45
C VAL A 118 0.06 8.04 9.78
N PRO A 119 1.25 8.62 10.01
CA PRO A 119 1.39 10.05 10.23
C PRO A 119 0.87 10.87 9.05
N LYS A 120 0.22 12.00 9.34
CA LYS A 120 -0.26 12.93 8.31
C LYS A 120 0.89 13.60 7.55
N SER A 121 0.53 14.16 6.41
CA SER A 121 1.46 14.94 5.59
C SER A 121 1.80 16.30 6.23
N GLU A 122 3.01 16.75 5.98
CA GLU A 122 3.51 18.03 6.46
C GLU A 122 4.32 18.75 5.39
N HIS A 123 4.34 20.06 5.44
CA HIS A 123 5.23 20.92 4.65
C HIS A 123 6.45 21.23 5.49
N VAL A 124 7.65 21.02 4.95
CA VAL A 124 8.90 21.16 5.69
C VAL A 124 9.89 22.06 4.96
N ARG A 125 10.74 22.72 5.73
CA ARG A 125 11.93 23.39 5.24
C ARG A 125 13.07 22.37 5.19
N LEU A 126 13.48 21.95 4.01
CA LEU A 126 14.49 20.91 3.80
C LEU A 126 15.90 21.42 4.19
N ASP A 127 16.15 22.73 4.11
CA ASP A 127 17.39 23.32 4.57
C ASP A 127 17.62 23.23 6.08
N ALA A 128 16.56 23.02 6.85
CA ALA A 128 16.58 22.87 8.31
C ALA A 128 16.10 21.49 8.81
N HIS A 129 15.73 20.59 7.90
CA HIS A 129 15.17 19.29 8.27
C HIS A 129 16.16 18.17 7.96
N PRO A 130 16.28 17.11 8.81
CA PRO A 130 17.19 15.99 8.57
C PRO A 130 17.02 15.33 7.20
N ALA A 131 15.79 15.24 6.70
CA ALA A 131 15.48 14.68 5.37
C ALA A 131 16.10 15.47 4.20
N GLY A 132 16.52 16.71 4.43
CA GLY A 132 17.18 17.54 3.42
C GLY A 132 18.70 17.40 3.35
N GLN A 133 19.33 16.77 4.34
CA GLN A 133 20.80 16.70 4.44
C GLN A 133 21.47 16.01 3.25
N LEU A 134 20.81 15.06 2.61
CA LEU A 134 21.32 14.32 1.46
C LEU A 134 20.84 14.90 0.11
N LEU A 135 20.06 15.98 0.15
CA LEU A 135 19.53 16.62 -1.05
C LEU A 135 20.45 17.78 -1.49
N LYS A 136 20.38 18.11 -2.78
CA LYS A 136 21.06 19.32 -3.29
C LYS A 136 20.52 20.56 -2.60
N THR A 137 21.38 21.55 -2.37
CA THR A 137 21.06 22.80 -1.65
C THR A 137 20.00 23.68 -2.32
N GLU A 138 19.67 23.39 -3.59
CA GLU A 138 18.57 24.04 -4.31
C GLU A 138 17.17 23.67 -3.80
N PHE A 139 17.02 22.50 -3.17
CA PHE A 139 15.76 22.01 -2.58
C PHE A 139 15.57 22.58 -1.18
N LYS A 140 14.98 23.74 -1.05
CA LYS A 140 14.77 24.42 0.24
C LYS A 140 13.51 24.02 0.95
N THR A 141 12.49 23.59 0.21
CA THR A 141 11.19 23.19 0.75
C THR A 141 10.74 21.86 0.17
N GLY A 142 9.88 21.17 0.89
CA GLY A 142 9.31 19.91 0.44
C GLY A 142 8.12 19.50 1.27
N PHE A 143 7.57 18.36 0.93
CA PHE A 143 6.47 17.74 1.66
C PHE A 143 6.92 16.37 2.15
N ILE A 144 6.44 15.98 3.33
CA ILE A 144 6.60 14.63 3.85
C ILE A 144 5.20 14.04 3.93
N TYR A 145 5.03 12.82 3.42
CA TYR A 145 3.77 12.09 3.53
C TYR A 145 4.03 10.62 3.83
N SER A 146 3.01 9.86 4.13
CA SER A 146 3.16 8.48 4.57
C SER A 146 2.36 7.51 3.72
N ASP A 147 2.98 6.38 3.44
CA ASP A 147 2.33 5.16 3.02
C ASP A 147 2.77 3.99 3.92
N CYS A 148 2.57 2.75 3.49
CA CYS A 148 3.06 1.60 4.23
C CYS A 148 4.07 0.81 3.40
N TRP A 149 5.12 0.33 4.05
CA TRP A 149 5.96 -0.73 3.56
C TRP A 149 5.40 -2.09 4.00
N VAL A 150 5.60 -3.14 3.21
CA VAL A 150 5.11 -4.49 3.49
C VAL A 150 6.13 -5.54 3.07
N GLU A 151 6.22 -6.61 3.82
CA GLU A 151 6.82 -7.86 3.34
C GLU A 151 5.82 -8.59 2.45
N ASP A 152 5.87 -8.30 1.15
CA ASP A 152 4.90 -8.71 0.14
C ASP A 152 4.73 -10.23 0.02
N SER A 153 5.84 -10.97 -0.10
CA SER A 153 5.81 -12.44 -0.14
C SER A 153 5.27 -13.05 1.15
N ARG A 154 5.65 -12.49 2.29
CA ARG A 154 5.14 -12.94 3.59
C ARG A 154 3.65 -12.69 3.75
N LEU A 155 3.13 -11.58 3.22
CA LEU A 155 1.69 -11.32 3.17
C LEU A 155 0.93 -12.42 2.41
N VAL A 156 1.49 -12.90 1.28
CA VAL A 156 0.90 -14.01 0.51
C VAL A 156 0.86 -15.29 1.35
N ILE A 157 1.99 -15.66 1.96
CA ILE A 157 2.08 -16.87 2.77
C ILE A 157 1.10 -16.82 3.95
N LEU A 158 1.01 -15.70 4.64
CA LEU A 158 0.08 -15.55 5.76
C LEU A 158 -1.38 -15.65 5.32
N ASN A 159 -1.75 -15.12 4.14
CA ASN A 159 -3.09 -15.32 3.60
C ASN A 159 -3.37 -16.78 3.25
N ALA A 160 -2.39 -17.49 2.67
CA ALA A 160 -2.53 -18.91 2.35
C ALA A 160 -2.65 -19.77 3.61
N MET A 161 -1.87 -19.45 4.67
CA MET A 161 -1.94 -20.13 5.97
C MET A 161 -3.27 -19.90 6.69
N ASP A 162 -3.84 -18.69 6.58
CA ASP A 162 -5.12 -18.34 7.21
C ASP A 162 -6.32 -18.94 6.45
N ALA A 163 -6.10 -19.35 5.18
CA ALA A 163 -7.10 -20.05 4.37
C ALA A 163 -7.16 -21.56 4.62
N ALA A 164 -6.13 -22.15 5.24
CA ALA A 164 -5.99 -23.60 5.45
C ALA A 164 -6.66 -24.07 6.74
#